data_d3f5ee59a6af361c43a64de5ac42ee0a
#
_entry.id   d3f5ee59a6af361c43a64de5ac42ee0a
#
_cell.length_a   1.000
_cell.length_b   1.000
_cell.length_c   1.000
_cell.angle_alpha   90.00
_cell.angle_beta   90.00
_cell.angle_gamma   90.00
#
_symmetry.space_group_name_H-M   'P 1'
#
loop_
_entity.id
_entity.type
_entity.pdbx_description
1 polymer ?
#
loop_
_entity_poly.entity_id
_entity_poly.type
_entity_poly.pdbx_seq_one_letter_code
_entity_poly.pdbx_strand_id
1 'polypeptide(L)'
;MHSGNITIENITKIEGSAGLDVIIENGKVKEVKFKIQDSRRFYTDAVKKKPLISAPSFLSRICGTCSVAHLFATIKAIENSQEIEVTEQTKILRRLAYDALMIRDHALHLYFFVLPDLLGVDSILDIPDDHEDLGHTLLHDSFDIKQ
;
A
#
# COMPACT_ATOMS: atom_id res chain seq x y z
N MET A 1 -4.11 -38.82 -9.07
CA MET A 1 -3.50 -37.52 -8.66
C MET A 1 -4.23 -36.44 -9.44
N HIS A 2 -4.65 -35.38 -8.79
CA HIS A 2 -5.45 -34.32 -9.44
C HIS A 2 -4.53 -33.31 -10.13
N SER A 3 -4.91 -32.94 -11.36
CA SER A 3 -4.31 -31.84 -12.11
C SER A 3 -5.40 -30.81 -12.38
N GLY A 4 -5.05 -29.52 -12.35
CA GLY A 4 -6.00 -28.45 -12.54
C GLY A 4 -5.34 -27.06 -12.58
N ASN A 5 -6.10 -26.08 -13.00
CA ASN A 5 -5.69 -24.69 -13.02
C ASN A 5 -6.58 -23.90 -12.06
N ILE A 6 -5.97 -23.06 -11.26
CA ILE A 6 -6.64 -22.08 -10.40
C ILE A 6 -6.32 -20.71 -10.96
N THR A 7 -7.36 -19.96 -11.29
CA THR A 7 -7.22 -18.56 -11.72
C THR A 7 -7.99 -17.67 -10.76
N ILE A 8 -7.30 -16.72 -10.16
CA ILE A 8 -7.87 -15.63 -9.37
C ILE A 8 -7.66 -14.36 -10.19
N GLU A 9 -8.72 -13.83 -10.76
CA GLU A 9 -8.63 -12.65 -11.61
C GLU A 9 -8.31 -11.39 -10.82
N ASN A 10 -8.94 -11.24 -9.65
CA ASN A 10 -8.73 -10.11 -8.76
C ASN A 10 -8.48 -10.60 -7.33
N ILE A 11 -7.31 -10.31 -6.80
CA ILE A 11 -6.98 -10.56 -5.41
C ILE A 11 -7.58 -9.45 -4.58
N THR A 12 -8.34 -9.81 -3.55
CA THR A 12 -8.96 -8.86 -2.62
C THR A 12 -8.00 -8.48 -1.49
N LYS A 13 -8.29 -7.38 -0.79
CA LYS A 13 -7.53 -6.87 0.37
C LYS A 13 -6.06 -6.55 0.08
N ILE A 14 -5.79 -6.09 -1.14
CA ILE A 14 -4.53 -5.50 -1.53
C ILE A 14 -4.78 -4.09 -2.07
N GLU A 15 -3.80 -3.21 -1.92
CA GLU A 15 -3.79 -1.95 -2.63
C GLU A 15 -3.28 -2.17 -4.05
N GLY A 16 -4.00 -1.62 -5.05
CA GLY A 16 -3.75 -1.87 -6.47
C GLY A 16 -4.57 -3.06 -7.00
N SER A 17 -4.22 -3.54 -8.18
CA SER A 17 -4.90 -4.65 -8.84
C SER A 17 -3.92 -5.75 -9.25
N ALA A 18 -4.21 -6.96 -8.82
CA ALA A 18 -3.41 -8.13 -9.15
C ALA A 18 -4.26 -9.39 -9.32
N GLY A 19 -3.76 -10.32 -10.11
CA GLY A 19 -4.31 -11.65 -10.29
C GLY A 19 -3.28 -12.74 -10.07
N LEU A 20 -3.73 -13.97 -9.94
CA LEU A 20 -2.88 -15.14 -9.71
C LEU A 20 -3.37 -16.30 -10.58
N ASP A 21 -2.44 -16.92 -11.34
CA ASP A 21 -2.67 -18.21 -11.98
C ASP A 21 -1.78 -19.26 -11.33
N VAL A 22 -2.32 -20.41 -11.02
CA VAL A 22 -1.59 -21.56 -10.49
C VAL A 22 -1.91 -22.79 -11.35
N ILE A 23 -0.87 -23.44 -11.87
CA ILE A 23 -0.98 -24.69 -12.60
C ILE A 23 -0.53 -25.82 -11.69
N ILE A 24 -1.42 -26.79 -11.50
CA ILE A 24 -1.18 -27.98 -10.68
C ILE A 24 -1.13 -29.20 -11.59
N GLU A 25 -0.04 -29.96 -11.53
CA GLU A 25 0.11 -31.26 -12.22
C GLU A 25 0.48 -32.35 -11.23
N ASN A 26 -0.26 -33.45 -11.25
CA ASN A 26 -0.04 -34.60 -10.39
C ASN A 26 0.01 -34.27 -8.88
N GLY A 27 -0.84 -33.31 -8.44
CA GLY A 27 -0.92 -32.87 -7.06
C GLY A 27 0.23 -31.95 -6.60
N LYS A 28 1.07 -31.46 -7.53
CA LYS A 28 2.15 -30.52 -7.26
C LYS A 28 1.95 -29.23 -8.06
N VAL A 29 2.32 -28.12 -7.45
CA VAL A 29 2.34 -26.81 -8.15
C VAL A 29 3.48 -26.85 -9.17
N LYS A 30 3.13 -26.68 -10.44
CA LYS A 30 4.06 -26.62 -11.56
C LYS A 30 4.47 -25.19 -11.90
N GLU A 31 3.50 -24.30 -11.93
CA GLU A 31 3.73 -22.91 -12.33
C GLU A 31 2.84 -21.99 -11.50
N VAL A 32 3.39 -20.83 -11.12
CA VAL A 32 2.64 -19.74 -10.49
C VAL A 32 2.95 -18.45 -11.23
N LYS A 33 1.91 -17.75 -11.70
CA LYS A 33 2.02 -16.43 -12.31
C LYS A 33 1.27 -15.40 -11.47
N PHE A 34 2.01 -14.48 -10.87
CA PHE A 34 1.44 -13.30 -10.24
C PHE A 34 1.35 -12.18 -11.28
N LYS A 35 0.14 -11.73 -11.56
CA LYS A 35 -0.16 -10.73 -12.59
C LYS A 35 -0.45 -9.39 -11.95
N ILE A 36 0.41 -8.41 -12.16
CA ILE A 36 0.14 -7.02 -11.79
C ILE A 36 -0.69 -6.40 -12.91
N GLN A 37 -1.89 -5.92 -12.58
CA GLN A 37 -2.86 -5.36 -13.54
C GLN A 37 -2.82 -3.83 -13.59
N ASP A 38 -2.20 -3.19 -12.61
CA ASP A 38 -2.01 -1.74 -12.58
C ASP A 38 -1.07 -1.23 -13.67
N SER A 39 -1.11 0.08 -13.89
CA SER A 39 -0.35 0.82 -14.92
C SER A 39 1.16 0.83 -14.68
N ARG A 40 1.75 -0.30 -14.33
CA ARG A 40 3.17 -0.47 -13.98
C ARG A 40 4.12 0.15 -15.01
N ARG A 41 3.81 0.01 -16.29
CA ARG A 41 4.64 0.58 -17.36
C ARG A 41 4.60 2.09 -17.40
N PHE A 42 3.47 2.69 -17.01
CA PHE A 42 3.34 4.14 -16.92
C PHE A 42 4.33 4.73 -15.92
N TYR A 43 4.43 4.17 -14.73
CA TYR A 43 5.38 4.65 -13.71
C TYR A 43 6.84 4.47 -14.15
N THR A 44 7.15 3.33 -14.76
CA THR A 44 8.49 3.09 -15.32
C THR A 44 8.83 4.10 -16.42
N ASP A 45 7.87 4.40 -17.29
CA ASP A 45 8.07 5.36 -18.37
C ASP A 45 8.13 6.82 -17.87
N ALA A 46 7.35 7.15 -16.83
CA ALA A 46 7.34 8.47 -16.23
C ALA A 46 8.70 8.89 -15.66
N VAL A 47 9.50 7.94 -15.16
CA VAL A 47 10.84 8.24 -14.59
C VAL A 47 11.97 8.14 -15.63
N LYS A 48 11.73 7.52 -16.80
CA LYS A 48 12.73 7.45 -17.85
C LYS A 48 13.18 8.84 -18.30
N LYS A 49 14.49 9.00 -18.53
CA LYS A 49 15.10 10.25 -18.98
C LYS A 49 14.94 11.43 -18.00
N LYS A 50 14.47 11.19 -16.78
CA LYS A 50 14.44 12.21 -15.72
C LYS A 50 15.75 12.17 -14.91
N PRO A 51 16.15 13.32 -14.33
CA PRO A 51 17.29 13.33 -13.41
C PRO A 51 17.04 12.35 -12.26
N LEU A 52 18.07 11.56 -11.91
CA LEU A 52 17.95 10.54 -10.86
C LEU A 52 17.47 11.12 -9.53
N ILE A 53 17.93 12.33 -9.19
CA ILE A 53 17.54 13.04 -7.97
C ILE A 53 16.04 13.36 -7.89
N SER A 54 15.34 13.41 -9.02
CA SER A 54 13.90 13.70 -9.05
C SER A 54 13.02 12.45 -8.91
N ALA A 55 13.57 11.25 -9.12
CA ALA A 55 12.83 10.00 -9.09
C ALA A 55 12.07 9.76 -7.77
N PRO A 56 12.65 10.00 -6.57
CA PRO A 56 11.93 9.83 -5.32
C PRO A 56 10.67 10.68 -5.20
N SER A 57 10.73 11.94 -5.65
CA SER A 57 9.59 12.86 -5.65
C SER A 57 8.48 12.42 -6.61
N PHE A 58 8.82 11.86 -7.76
CA PHE A 58 7.83 11.33 -8.69
C PHE A 58 7.17 10.06 -8.17
N LEU A 59 7.98 9.11 -7.74
CA LEU A 59 7.49 7.79 -7.34
C LEU A 59 6.73 7.82 -6.01
N SER A 60 7.03 8.76 -5.12
CA SER A 60 6.24 8.96 -3.89
C SER A 60 4.80 9.41 -4.16
N ARG A 61 4.50 9.92 -5.35
CA ARG A 61 3.17 10.39 -5.74
C ARG A 61 2.29 9.32 -6.40
N ILE A 62 2.80 8.10 -6.54
CA ILE A 62 2.03 6.96 -7.06
C ILE A 62 0.83 6.68 -6.17
N CYS A 63 1.02 6.76 -4.86
CA CYS A 63 0.01 6.46 -3.86
C CYS A 63 0.12 7.45 -2.70
N GLY A 64 -0.99 8.03 -2.29
CA GLY A 64 -1.04 9.01 -1.20
C GLY A 64 -0.77 8.38 0.15
N THR A 65 -1.39 7.25 0.46
CA THR A 65 -1.28 6.56 1.75
C THR A 65 0.10 5.91 1.94
N CYS A 66 0.67 5.32 0.88
CA CYS A 66 1.96 4.63 0.93
C CYS A 66 3.14 5.45 0.36
N SER A 67 3.00 6.77 0.26
CA SER A 67 3.99 7.68 -0.35
C SER A 67 5.39 7.55 0.25
N VAL A 68 5.52 7.43 1.56
CA VAL A 68 6.80 7.29 2.26
C VAL A 68 7.48 5.96 1.93
N ALA A 69 6.71 4.89 1.75
CA ALA A 69 7.25 3.60 1.33
C ALA A 69 7.85 3.68 -0.08
N HIS A 70 7.13 4.28 -1.03
CA HIS A 70 7.65 4.52 -2.39
C HIS A 70 8.86 5.42 -2.40
N LEU A 71 8.85 6.49 -1.59
CA LEU A 71 9.98 7.40 -1.42
C LEU A 71 11.23 6.65 -0.98
N PHE A 72 11.14 5.91 0.12
CA PHE A 72 12.30 5.21 0.69
C PHE A 72 12.77 4.03 -0.18
N ALA A 73 11.85 3.31 -0.82
CA ALA A 73 12.23 2.28 -1.78
C ALA A 73 13.05 2.87 -2.94
N THR A 74 12.64 4.02 -3.46
CA THR A 74 13.34 4.71 -4.54
C THR A 74 14.70 5.24 -4.08
N ILE A 75 14.77 5.89 -2.92
CA ILE A 75 16.03 6.39 -2.35
C ILE A 75 17.01 5.23 -2.16
N LYS A 76 16.54 4.12 -1.57
CA LYS A 76 17.38 2.94 -1.36
C LYS A 76 17.88 2.32 -2.65
N ALA A 77 17.05 2.30 -3.70
CA ALA A 77 17.46 1.83 -5.02
C ALA A 77 18.57 2.71 -5.62
N ILE A 78 18.46 4.04 -5.46
CA ILE A 78 19.48 4.99 -5.91
C ILE A 78 20.78 4.79 -5.13
N GLU A 79 20.70 4.73 -3.80
CA GLU A 79 21.86 4.52 -2.93
C GLU A 79 22.60 3.23 -3.29
N ASN A 80 21.85 2.14 -3.47
CA ASN A 80 22.45 0.86 -3.89
C ASN A 80 23.12 0.95 -5.27
N SER A 81 22.50 1.67 -6.22
CA SER A 81 23.05 1.81 -7.59
C SER A 81 24.29 2.69 -7.66
N GLN A 82 24.45 3.59 -6.69
CA GLN A 82 25.57 4.53 -6.62
C GLN A 82 26.56 4.16 -5.50
N GLU A 83 26.39 3.01 -4.86
CA GLU A 83 27.23 2.52 -3.76
C GLU A 83 27.36 3.53 -2.60
N ILE A 84 26.27 4.28 -2.32
CA ILE A 84 26.24 5.29 -1.26
C ILE A 84 25.98 4.61 0.08
N GLU A 85 26.91 4.76 1.01
CA GLU A 85 26.73 4.36 2.40
C GLU A 85 26.02 5.46 3.20
N VAL A 86 24.95 5.09 3.89
CA VAL A 86 24.20 5.99 4.76
C VAL A 86 24.60 5.82 6.23
N THR A 87 24.61 6.94 6.96
CA THR A 87 24.93 6.92 8.38
C THR A 87 23.87 6.16 9.20
N GLU A 88 24.26 5.64 10.35
CA GLU A 88 23.34 4.97 11.27
C GLU A 88 22.21 5.92 11.72
N GLN A 89 22.50 7.19 11.96
CA GLN A 89 21.49 8.18 12.28
C GLN A 89 20.43 8.29 11.17
N THR A 90 20.83 8.31 9.91
CA THR A 90 19.90 8.33 8.77
C THR A 90 19.04 7.09 8.73
N LYS A 91 19.61 5.92 8.99
CA LYS A 91 18.84 4.64 9.03
C LYS A 91 17.79 4.68 10.14
N ILE A 92 18.15 5.16 11.34
CA ILE A 92 17.23 5.28 12.48
C ILE A 92 16.09 6.25 12.16
N LEU A 93 16.40 7.44 11.63
CA LEU A 93 15.36 8.43 11.28
C LEU A 93 14.41 7.91 10.20
N ARG A 94 14.91 7.19 9.19
CA ARG A 94 14.07 6.55 8.17
C ARG A 94 13.19 5.47 8.77
N ARG A 95 13.71 4.68 9.69
CA ARG A 95 12.93 3.66 10.38
C ARG A 95 11.81 4.31 11.20
N LEU A 96 12.10 5.36 11.94
CA LEU A 96 11.09 6.11 12.70
C LEU A 96 10.00 6.67 11.79
N ALA A 97 10.37 7.28 10.66
CA ALA A 97 9.40 7.79 9.69
C ALA A 97 8.56 6.68 9.05
N TYR A 98 9.14 5.51 8.83
CA TYR A 98 8.42 4.35 8.30
C TYR A 98 7.47 3.75 9.33
N ASP A 99 7.88 3.66 10.60
CA ASP A 99 7.03 3.18 11.69
C ASP A 99 5.83 4.13 11.90
N ALA A 100 6.05 5.46 11.81
CA ALA A 100 4.97 6.45 11.82
C ALA A 100 4.01 6.29 10.62
N LEU A 101 4.53 6.00 9.42
CA LEU A 101 3.67 5.64 8.27
C LEU A 101 2.80 4.44 8.58
N MET A 102 3.37 3.38 9.18
CA MET A 102 2.62 2.17 9.51
C MET A 102 1.50 2.44 10.51
N ILE A 103 1.76 3.24 11.56
CA ILE A 103 0.73 3.63 12.53
C ILE A 103 -0.41 4.37 11.82
N ARG A 104 -0.08 5.38 11.01
CA ARG A 104 -1.08 6.15 10.26
C ARG A 104 -1.89 5.28 9.30
N ASP A 105 -1.24 4.40 8.56
CA ASP A 105 -1.88 3.55 7.55
C ASP A 105 -2.84 2.55 8.20
N HIS A 106 -2.44 1.92 9.30
CA HIS A 106 -3.30 1.03 10.06
C HIS A 106 -4.50 1.78 10.69
N ALA A 107 -4.28 2.97 11.21
CA ALA A 107 -5.36 3.79 11.74
C ALA A 107 -6.35 4.19 10.64
N LEU A 108 -5.87 4.66 9.49
CA LEU A 108 -6.72 4.95 8.33
C LEU A 108 -7.52 3.72 7.88
N HIS A 109 -6.88 2.56 7.80
CA HIS A 109 -7.55 1.32 7.42
C HIS A 109 -8.64 0.95 8.43
N LEU A 110 -8.34 1.03 9.72
CA LEU A 110 -9.31 0.72 10.77
C LEU A 110 -10.54 1.62 10.69
N TYR A 111 -10.32 2.94 10.65
CA TYR A 111 -11.41 3.90 10.74
C TYR A 111 -12.19 4.08 9.43
N PHE A 112 -11.52 4.08 8.27
CA PHE A 112 -12.16 4.38 6.99
C PHE A 112 -12.66 3.15 6.24
N PHE A 113 -12.13 1.95 6.54
CA PHE A 113 -12.50 0.73 5.81
C PHE A 113 -13.14 -0.33 6.70
N VAL A 114 -12.56 -0.60 7.88
CA VAL A 114 -13.05 -1.66 8.75
C VAL A 114 -14.25 -1.22 9.59
N LEU A 115 -14.22 -0.01 10.11
CA LEU A 115 -15.26 0.50 11.00
C LEU A 115 -16.64 0.61 10.33
N PRO A 116 -16.80 1.15 9.12
CA PRO A 116 -18.06 1.13 8.39
C PRO A 116 -18.62 -0.28 8.22
N ASP A 117 -17.79 -1.25 7.84
CA ASP A 117 -18.19 -2.65 7.69
C ASP A 117 -18.72 -3.24 9.02
N LEU A 118 -18.05 -2.94 10.12
CA LEU A 118 -18.45 -3.41 11.46
C LEU A 118 -19.78 -2.79 11.92
N LEU A 119 -20.04 -1.56 11.51
CA LEU A 119 -21.29 -0.84 11.85
C LEU A 119 -22.40 -1.09 10.82
N GLY A 120 -22.11 -1.79 9.71
CA GLY A 120 -23.08 -2.09 8.67
C GLY A 120 -23.51 -0.87 7.86
N VAL A 121 -22.61 0.11 7.70
CA VAL A 121 -22.80 1.31 6.88
C VAL A 121 -21.81 1.34 5.71
N ASP A 122 -22.14 2.06 4.64
CA ASP A 122 -21.31 2.09 3.44
C ASP A 122 -20.08 3.03 3.58
N SER A 123 -20.16 4.01 4.48
CA SER A 123 -19.11 5.02 4.67
C SER A 123 -19.06 5.50 6.11
N ILE A 124 -17.89 6.01 6.54
CA ILE A 124 -17.78 6.70 7.85
C ILE A 124 -18.72 7.91 7.96
N LEU A 125 -19.10 8.51 6.82
CA LEU A 125 -20.04 9.64 6.79
C LEU A 125 -21.49 9.24 7.06
N ASP A 126 -21.79 7.95 6.98
CA ASP A 126 -23.11 7.41 7.28
C ASP A 126 -23.25 6.98 8.76
N ILE A 127 -22.17 7.10 9.53
CA ILE A 127 -22.22 6.88 10.99
C ILE A 127 -23.03 8.01 11.62
N PRO A 128 -24.09 7.69 12.36
CA PRO A 128 -24.92 8.72 13.03
C PRO A 128 -24.07 9.59 13.97
N ASP A 129 -24.15 10.89 13.78
CA ASP A 129 -23.47 11.89 14.62
C ASP A 129 -24.47 12.43 15.66
N ASP A 130 -24.86 11.61 16.62
CA ASP A 130 -25.62 12.05 17.76
C ASP A 130 -24.63 12.30 18.92
N HIS A 131 -24.44 13.55 19.22
CA HIS A 131 -23.40 14.14 20.09
C HIS A 131 -23.14 13.49 21.45
N GLU A 132 -23.83 12.43 21.81
CA GLU A 132 -23.70 11.75 23.09
C GLU A 132 -23.21 10.30 22.99
N ASP A 133 -22.94 9.78 21.80
CA ASP A 133 -22.60 8.38 21.60
C ASP A 133 -21.24 8.10 20.90
N LEU A 134 -20.98 6.81 20.78
CA LEU A 134 -19.78 6.29 20.14
C LEU A 134 -19.63 6.75 18.68
N GLY A 135 -20.75 6.96 17.96
CA GLY A 135 -20.74 7.40 16.56
C GLY A 135 -20.08 8.75 16.36
N HIS A 136 -20.43 9.74 17.20
CA HIS A 136 -19.82 11.06 17.19
C HIS A 136 -18.29 10.98 17.43
N THR A 137 -17.87 10.25 18.47
CA THR A 137 -16.45 10.07 18.79
C THR A 137 -15.69 9.41 17.64
N LEU A 138 -16.20 8.34 17.06
CA LEU A 138 -15.58 7.61 15.96
C LEU A 138 -15.46 8.47 14.69
N LEU A 139 -16.47 9.28 14.40
CA LEU A 139 -16.44 10.20 13.27
C LEU A 139 -15.34 11.26 13.44
N HIS A 140 -15.27 11.88 14.61
CA HIS A 140 -14.22 12.88 14.92
C HIS A 140 -12.84 12.25 14.90
N ASP A 141 -12.60 11.11 15.55
CA ASP A 141 -11.34 10.39 15.53
C ASP A 141 -10.88 10.06 14.09
N SER A 142 -11.83 9.70 13.22
CA SER A 142 -11.54 9.42 11.81
C SER A 142 -10.95 10.63 11.06
N PHE A 143 -11.40 11.85 11.40
CA PHE A 143 -10.84 13.07 10.81
C PHE A 143 -9.52 13.49 11.46
N ASP A 144 -9.35 13.27 12.76
CA ASP A 144 -8.13 13.62 13.50
C ASP A 144 -6.93 12.77 13.08
N ILE A 145 -7.13 11.51 12.73
CA ILE A 145 -6.06 10.62 12.20
C ILE A 145 -5.41 11.17 10.93
N LYS A 146 -6.10 12.04 10.21
CA LYS A 146 -5.65 12.61 8.94
C LYS A 146 -4.67 13.76 9.09
N GLN A 147 -4.57 14.36 10.28
CA GLN A 147 -3.68 15.49 10.59
C GLN A 147 -2.29 14.99 10.98
#